data_be0143e4d49ff6dd2d27360bfb3f840d
#
_entry.id   be0143e4d49ff6dd2d27360bfb3f840d
#
_cell.length_a   1.000
_cell.length_b   1.000
_cell.length_c   1.000
_cell.angle_alpha   90.00
_cell.angle_beta   90.00
_cell.angle_gamma   90.00
#
_symmetry.space_group_name_H-M   'P 1'
#
loop_
_entity.id
_entity.type
_entity.pdbx_description
1 polymer ?
#
loop_
_entity_poly.entity_id
_entity_poly.type
_entity_poly.pdbx_seq_one_letter_code
_entity_poly.pdbx_strand_id
1 'polypeptide(L)'
;MSPSPTLESLPFDILFQIAAYLDVRDYIHISHSSRSMFSSMKNTIIARATVKNTMLYSKEGQAAWAGKVGYYQAIQHRFDVHEAVATASPYSVSVLAYATDFLYHQGFLCYRFKNQIRLLNVHDAGQKERVLDLDHVIRRIIGIENILSDVGEQTTLLRFSSGILILLVNQTNSNEGILIAVDLQSHPGQARRRRLLLQEPVSSSDPIFVRHTRLYIWCGTFTPANGQGIAWQVWGMDFRTLQRTEFSVERIIDGELDKTICFEVYQGHLYVVLIIDDRESSFYHWSCYAPNRGSKKGNGRLWRRDHREGPIHEMWANLSIQVDERKGRPVIVECRREWLDGGSENHRTYYTTPLPTP
;
A
#
# COMPACT_ATOMS: atom_id res chain seq x y z
N MET A 1 -2.22 -39.85 -43.00
CA MET A 1 -2.14 -39.52 -41.57
C MET A 1 -2.71 -38.13 -41.42
N SER A 2 -3.82 -37.94 -40.74
CA SER A 2 -4.30 -36.61 -40.38
C SER A 2 -3.29 -35.97 -39.40
N PRO A 3 -2.93 -34.68 -39.58
CA PRO A 3 -2.01 -34.03 -38.67
C PRO A 3 -2.62 -34.06 -37.26
N SER A 4 -1.78 -34.33 -36.27
CA SER A 4 -2.17 -34.29 -34.87
C SER A 4 -2.69 -32.88 -34.55
N PRO A 5 -3.78 -32.75 -33.80
CA PRO A 5 -4.33 -31.43 -33.44
C PRO A 5 -3.29 -30.66 -32.63
N THR A 6 -3.00 -29.45 -33.09
CA THR A 6 -2.09 -28.51 -32.41
C THR A 6 -2.88 -27.36 -31.78
N LEU A 7 -2.30 -26.66 -30.80
CA LEU A 7 -2.94 -25.50 -30.19
C LEU A 7 -3.27 -24.40 -31.23
N GLU A 8 -2.47 -24.32 -32.29
CA GLU A 8 -2.65 -23.37 -33.41
C GLU A 8 -3.86 -23.71 -34.30
N SER A 9 -4.30 -24.99 -34.29
CA SER A 9 -5.45 -25.43 -35.07
C SER A 9 -6.78 -25.26 -34.35
N LEU A 10 -6.77 -24.73 -33.13
CA LEU A 10 -8.00 -24.51 -32.37
C LEU A 10 -8.85 -23.40 -33.01
N PRO A 11 -10.18 -23.56 -33.04
CA PRO A 11 -11.10 -22.49 -33.38
C PRO A 11 -10.91 -21.27 -32.45
N PHE A 12 -11.17 -20.08 -33.00
CA PHE A 12 -10.95 -18.82 -32.27
C PHE A 12 -11.71 -18.75 -30.95
N ASP A 13 -12.96 -19.26 -30.89
CA ASP A 13 -13.79 -19.29 -29.70
C ASP A 13 -13.21 -20.14 -28.57
N ILE A 14 -12.58 -21.29 -28.93
CA ILE A 14 -11.89 -22.15 -27.97
C ILE A 14 -10.62 -21.46 -27.45
N LEU A 15 -9.82 -20.89 -28.34
CA LEU A 15 -8.62 -20.14 -27.94
C LEU A 15 -8.97 -18.94 -27.06
N PHE A 16 -10.08 -18.24 -27.38
CA PHE A 16 -10.60 -17.13 -26.55
C PHE A 16 -10.95 -17.60 -25.14
N GLN A 17 -11.66 -18.72 -25.00
CA GLN A 17 -12.01 -19.28 -23.70
C GLN A 17 -10.78 -19.69 -22.92
N ILE A 18 -9.82 -20.36 -23.52
CA ILE A 18 -8.56 -20.73 -22.87
C ILE A 18 -7.84 -19.47 -22.37
N ALA A 19 -7.62 -18.50 -23.25
CA ALA A 19 -6.90 -17.28 -22.94
C ALA A 19 -7.53 -16.47 -21.80
N ALA A 20 -8.86 -16.51 -21.65
CA ALA A 20 -9.58 -15.82 -20.59
C ALA A 20 -9.29 -16.39 -19.18
N TYR A 21 -8.77 -17.61 -19.07
CA TYR A 21 -8.41 -18.24 -17.81
C TYR A 21 -6.91 -18.23 -17.50
N LEU A 22 -6.09 -17.88 -18.50
CA LEU A 22 -4.64 -17.80 -18.30
C LEU A 22 -4.26 -16.63 -17.39
N ASP A 23 -3.30 -16.84 -16.53
CA ASP A 23 -2.64 -15.74 -15.87
C ASP A 23 -1.73 -14.96 -16.85
N VAL A 24 -1.17 -13.84 -16.39
CA VAL A 24 -0.33 -12.97 -17.23
C VAL A 24 0.90 -13.69 -17.77
N ARG A 25 1.52 -14.56 -16.96
CA ARG A 25 2.74 -15.29 -17.32
C ARG A 25 2.47 -16.33 -18.40
N ASP A 26 1.46 -17.17 -18.17
CA ASP A 26 1.07 -18.21 -19.12
C ASP A 26 0.58 -17.63 -20.44
N TYR A 27 -0.16 -16.51 -20.38
CA TYR A 27 -0.58 -15.79 -21.56
C TYR A 27 0.57 -15.35 -22.45
N ILE A 28 1.62 -14.76 -21.86
CA ILE A 28 2.80 -14.31 -22.60
C ILE A 28 3.62 -15.50 -23.13
N HIS A 29 3.81 -16.55 -22.32
CA HIS A 29 4.52 -17.76 -22.77
C HIS A 29 3.83 -18.39 -23.97
N ILE A 30 2.50 -18.52 -23.95
CA ILE A 30 1.74 -19.03 -25.10
C ILE A 30 1.88 -18.07 -26.29
N SER A 31 1.79 -16.77 -26.07
CA SER A 31 1.94 -15.81 -27.17
C SER A 31 3.31 -15.89 -27.85
N HIS A 32 4.34 -16.26 -27.13
CA HIS A 32 5.70 -16.38 -27.67
C HIS A 32 6.04 -17.79 -28.21
N SER A 33 5.12 -18.75 -28.12
CA SER A 33 5.38 -20.12 -28.58
C SER A 33 5.49 -20.25 -30.10
N SER A 34 4.77 -19.39 -30.86
CA SER A 34 4.86 -19.32 -32.32
C SER A 34 4.35 -18.00 -32.88
N ARG A 35 4.65 -17.73 -34.16
CA ARG A 35 4.15 -16.53 -34.86
C ARG A 35 2.62 -16.52 -34.98
N SER A 36 2.02 -17.68 -35.19
CA SER A 36 0.57 -17.84 -35.25
C SER A 36 -0.08 -17.52 -33.92
N MET A 37 0.43 -18.09 -32.83
CA MET A 37 -0.05 -17.81 -31.47
C MET A 37 0.16 -16.35 -31.08
N PHE A 38 1.31 -15.76 -31.42
CA PHE A 38 1.54 -14.33 -31.20
C PHE A 38 0.48 -13.46 -31.86
N SER A 39 0.16 -13.73 -33.15
CA SER A 39 -0.87 -12.98 -33.87
C SER A 39 -2.25 -13.14 -33.23
N SER A 40 -2.60 -14.36 -32.83
CA SER A 40 -3.88 -14.69 -32.21
C SER A 40 -4.02 -14.04 -30.83
N MET A 41 -2.99 -14.17 -29.97
CA MET A 41 -3.00 -13.61 -28.62
C MET A 41 -2.94 -12.07 -28.60
N LYS A 42 -2.37 -11.45 -29.64
CA LYS A 42 -2.37 -9.99 -29.81
C LYS A 42 -3.75 -9.45 -30.21
N ASN A 43 -4.68 -10.31 -30.55
CA ASN A 43 -6.05 -9.88 -30.88
C ASN A 43 -6.68 -9.12 -29.69
N THR A 44 -7.25 -7.94 -30.00
CA THR A 44 -7.82 -7.05 -29.00
C THR A 44 -8.93 -7.68 -28.17
N ILE A 45 -9.75 -8.56 -28.77
CA ILE A 45 -10.86 -9.22 -28.06
C ILE A 45 -10.32 -10.19 -27.01
N ILE A 46 -9.33 -11.01 -27.39
CA ILE A 46 -8.68 -11.97 -26.49
C ILE A 46 -7.96 -11.23 -25.36
N ALA A 47 -7.08 -10.28 -25.71
CA ALA A 47 -6.30 -9.52 -24.73
C ALA A 47 -7.20 -8.73 -23.75
N ARG A 48 -8.31 -8.16 -24.24
CA ARG A 48 -9.30 -7.47 -23.39
C ARG A 48 -9.95 -8.41 -22.39
N ALA A 49 -10.32 -9.61 -22.81
CA ALA A 49 -10.94 -10.61 -21.92
C ALA A 49 -9.97 -11.03 -20.81
N THR A 50 -8.72 -11.28 -21.17
CA THR A 50 -7.67 -11.61 -20.19
C THR A 50 -7.45 -10.48 -19.19
N VAL A 51 -7.29 -9.23 -19.64
CA VAL A 51 -7.15 -8.06 -18.73
C VAL A 51 -8.34 -7.98 -17.78
N LYS A 52 -9.57 -8.14 -18.30
CA LYS A 52 -10.80 -8.10 -17.48
C LYS A 52 -10.81 -9.15 -16.37
N ASN A 53 -10.35 -10.37 -16.67
CA ASN A 53 -10.47 -11.50 -15.75
C ASN A 53 -9.29 -11.63 -14.78
N THR A 54 -8.11 -11.11 -15.16
CA THR A 54 -6.88 -11.38 -14.39
C THR A 54 -6.26 -10.16 -13.73
N MET A 55 -6.43 -8.96 -14.29
CA MET A 55 -5.70 -7.77 -13.83
C MET A 55 -6.47 -6.45 -13.98
N LEU A 56 -7.81 -6.48 -13.99
CA LEU A 56 -8.65 -5.30 -14.23
C LEU A 56 -8.34 -4.14 -13.27
N TYR A 57 -8.06 -4.45 -12.01
CA TYR A 57 -7.79 -3.46 -10.97
C TYR A 57 -6.30 -3.16 -10.78
N SER A 58 -5.43 -3.78 -11.57
CA SER A 58 -4.02 -3.38 -11.62
C SER A 58 -3.86 -2.03 -12.30
N LYS A 59 -2.71 -1.37 -12.11
CA LYS A 59 -2.38 -0.10 -12.77
C LYS A 59 -2.42 -0.22 -14.29
N GLU A 60 -1.83 -1.30 -14.82
CA GLU A 60 -1.77 -1.58 -16.25
C GLU A 60 -3.16 -1.90 -16.81
N GLY A 61 -3.95 -2.69 -16.08
CA GLY A 61 -5.33 -3.04 -16.46
C GLY A 61 -6.23 -1.82 -16.51
N GLN A 62 -6.15 -0.94 -15.52
CA GLN A 62 -6.90 0.32 -15.49
C GLN A 62 -6.46 1.28 -16.61
N ALA A 63 -5.17 1.35 -16.92
CA ALA A 63 -4.67 2.16 -18.04
C ALA A 63 -5.19 1.65 -19.39
N ALA A 64 -5.20 0.31 -19.60
CA ALA A 64 -5.75 -0.29 -20.81
C ALA A 64 -7.27 -0.10 -20.89
N TRP A 65 -7.98 -0.24 -19.77
CA TRP A 65 -9.44 -0.05 -19.74
C TRP A 65 -9.83 1.40 -20.02
N ALA A 66 -9.01 2.36 -19.60
CA ALA A 66 -9.15 3.78 -19.91
C ALA A 66 -8.69 4.16 -21.35
N GLY A 67 -8.23 3.19 -22.17
CA GLY A 67 -7.76 3.42 -23.52
C GLY A 67 -6.41 4.13 -23.63
N LYS A 68 -5.64 4.21 -22.54
CA LYS A 68 -4.31 4.87 -22.55
C LYS A 68 -3.22 4.00 -23.17
N VAL A 69 -3.37 2.69 -23.09
CA VAL A 69 -2.46 1.68 -23.68
C VAL A 69 -3.27 0.54 -24.26
N GLY A 70 -2.67 -0.23 -25.19
CA GLY A 70 -3.30 -1.44 -25.74
C GLY A 70 -3.39 -2.56 -24.69
N TYR A 71 -4.42 -3.42 -24.78
CA TYR A 71 -4.60 -4.52 -23.81
C TYR A 71 -3.41 -5.50 -23.81
N TYR A 72 -2.92 -5.90 -24.97
CA TYR A 72 -1.74 -6.77 -25.05
C TYR A 72 -0.49 -6.10 -24.46
N GLN A 73 -0.30 -4.81 -24.72
CA GLN A 73 0.81 -4.05 -24.16
C GLN A 73 0.75 -3.97 -22.62
N ALA A 74 -0.46 -3.84 -22.06
CA ALA A 74 -0.65 -3.85 -20.61
C ALA A 74 -0.27 -5.20 -20.00
N ILE A 75 -0.66 -6.31 -20.64
CA ILE A 75 -0.30 -7.67 -20.22
C ILE A 75 1.22 -7.87 -20.31
N GLN A 76 1.83 -7.48 -21.43
CA GLN A 76 3.29 -7.57 -21.64
C GLN A 76 4.05 -6.78 -20.58
N HIS A 77 3.68 -5.53 -20.36
CA HIS A 77 4.34 -4.69 -19.35
C HIS A 77 4.21 -5.27 -17.94
N ARG A 78 3.04 -5.82 -17.60
CA ARG A 78 2.84 -6.50 -16.30
C ARG A 78 3.73 -7.74 -16.17
N PHE A 79 3.85 -8.54 -17.24
CA PHE A 79 4.77 -9.68 -17.30
C PHE A 79 6.21 -9.23 -17.11
N ASP A 80 6.67 -8.21 -17.85
CA ASP A 80 8.06 -7.74 -17.79
C ASP A 80 8.42 -7.26 -16.36
N VAL A 81 7.51 -6.56 -15.68
CA VAL A 81 7.70 -6.13 -14.28
C VAL A 81 7.80 -7.34 -13.35
N HIS A 82 6.88 -8.30 -13.48
CA HIS A 82 6.91 -9.51 -12.64
C HIS A 82 8.17 -10.33 -12.85
N GLU A 83 8.60 -10.50 -14.08
CA GLU A 83 9.80 -11.26 -14.43
C GLU A 83 11.06 -10.56 -13.91
N ALA A 84 11.15 -9.25 -14.08
CA ALA A 84 12.26 -8.45 -13.55
C ALA A 84 12.39 -8.56 -12.03
N VAL A 85 11.25 -8.56 -11.30
CA VAL A 85 11.23 -8.74 -9.85
C VAL A 85 11.59 -10.18 -9.47
N ALA A 86 10.98 -11.17 -10.14
CA ALA A 86 11.18 -12.60 -9.83
C ALA A 86 12.62 -13.05 -10.06
N THR A 87 13.26 -12.52 -11.09
CA THR A 87 14.66 -12.86 -11.46
C THR A 87 15.69 -11.93 -10.84
N ALA A 88 15.24 -10.88 -10.09
CA ALA A 88 16.08 -9.79 -9.61
C ALA A 88 16.94 -9.14 -10.73
N SER A 89 16.40 -9.11 -11.95
CA SER A 89 17.07 -8.60 -13.15
C SER A 89 16.34 -7.40 -13.72
N PRO A 90 16.54 -6.19 -13.15
CA PRO A 90 15.88 -4.99 -13.66
C PRO A 90 16.33 -4.69 -15.09
N TYR A 91 15.39 -4.38 -15.97
CA TYR A 91 15.68 -4.02 -17.37
C TYR A 91 16.21 -2.60 -17.54
N SER A 92 16.07 -1.76 -16.50
CA SER A 92 16.71 -0.45 -16.43
C SER A 92 16.93 -0.01 -14.98
N VAL A 93 18.01 0.74 -14.78
CA VAL A 93 18.33 1.35 -13.47
C VAL A 93 18.70 2.80 -13.73
N SER A 94 18.14 3.72 -12.94
CA SER A 94 18.50 5.13 -12.99
C SER A 94 18.57 5.72 -11.58
N VAL A 95 19.48 6.68 -11.39
CA VAL A 95 19.54 7.48 -10.18
C VAL A 95 18.54 8.62 -10.31
N LEU A 96 17.51 8.62 -9.46
CA LEU A 96 16.46 9.65 -9.46
C LEU A 96 16.84 10.82 -8.57
N ALA A 97 17.35 10.56 -7.38
CA ALA A 97 17.68 11.59 -6.38
C ALA A 97 18.61 11.04 -5.30
N TYR A 98 19.24 11.96 -4.54
CA TYR A 98 19.86 11.65 -3.26
C TYR A 98 18.89 12.06 -2.15
N ALA A 99 18.59 11.14 -1.23
CA ALA A 99 17.64 11.38 -0.17
C ALA A 99 18.11 10.76 1.15
N THR A 100 17.76 11.40 2.26
CA THR A 100 17.93 10.84 3.60
C THR A 100 16.72 10.03 4.05
N ASP A 101 15.55 10.35 3.48
CA ASP A 101 14.29 9.68 3.74
C ASP A 101 13.36 9.82 2.52
N PHE A 102 12.55 8.81 2.22
CA PHE A 102 11.65 8.86 1.09
C PHE A 102 10.38 8.02 1.28
N LEU A 103 9.33 8.43 0.59
CA LEU A 103 8.07 7.68 0.43
C LEU A 103 7.76 7.55 -1.06
N TYR A 104 7.34 6.37 -1.47
CA TYR A 104 6.87 6.13 -2.82
C TYR A 104 5.40 5.71 -2.82
N HIS A 105 4.58 6.35 -3.62
CA HIS A 105 3.18 6.01 -3.77
C HIS A 105 2.66 6.32 -5.18
N GLN A 106 2.16 5.32 -5.87
CA GLN A 106 1.48 5.43 -7.17
C GLN A 106 2.23 6.28 -8.22
N GLY A 107 3.55 6.07 -8.34
CA GLY A 107 4.38 6.79 -9.32
C GLY A 107 4.92 8.13 -8.83
N PHE A 108 4.61 8.53 -7.61
CA PHE A 108 5.20 9.71 -7.00
C PHE A 108 6.26 9.31 -5.97
N LEU A 109 7.44 9.87 -6.11
CA LEU A 109 8.51 9.80 -5.13
C LEU A 109 8.52 11.11 -4.34
N CYS A 110 8.19 11.03 -3.05
CA CYS A 110 8.31 12.12 -2.09
C CYS A 110 9.56 11.87 -1.26
N TYR A 111 10.51 12.78 -1.29
CA TYR A 111 11.80 12.55 -0.62
C TYR A 111 12.34 13.82 0.04
N ARG A 112 13.14 13.61 1.07
CA ARG A 112 13.81 14.68 1.79
C ARG A 112 15.24 14.88 1.29
N PHE A 113 15.56 16.11 0.94
CA PHE A 113 16.91 16.55 0.61
C PHE A 113 17.23 17.79 1.42
N LYS A 114 18.11 17.66 2.41
CA LYS A 114 18.36 18.72 3.41
C LYS A 114 17.06 19.20 4.05
N ASN A 115 16.81 20.49 4.10
CA ASN A 115 15.60 21.13 4.63
C ASN A 115 14.48 21.27 3.60
N GLN A 116 14.50 20.50 2.52
CA GLN A 116 13.48 20.51 1.48
C GLN A 116 12.84 19.16 1.35
N ILE A 117 11.52 19.16 1.16
CA ILE A 117 10.79 18.00 0.65
C ILE A 117 10.55 18.23 -0.83
N ARG A 118 10.87 17.22 -1.61
CA ARG A 118 10.72 17.22 -3.05
C ARG A 118 9.76 16.13 -3.49
N LEU A 119 8.89 16.46 -4.44
CA LEU A 119 7.92 15.54 -5.02
C LEU A 119 8.21 15.39 -6.51
N LEU A 120 8.59 14.20 -6.92
CA LEU A 120 8.88 13.82 -8.28
C LEU A 120 7.82 12.85 -8.81
N ASN A 121 7.25 13.12 -9.98
CA ASN A 121 6.49 12.12 -10.72
C ASN A 121 7.47 11.28 -11.55
N VAL A 122 7.72 10.04 -11.14
CA VAL A 122 8.70 9.16 -11.81
C VAL A 122 8.26 8.68 -13.19
N HIS A 123 7.00 8.88 -13.56
CA HIS A 123 6.46 8.52 -14.87
C HIS A 123 6.40 9.69 -15.86
N ASP A 124 6.76 10.88 -15.41
CA ASP A 124 6.75 12.08 -16.24
C ASP A 124 8.10 12.80 -16.14
N ALA A 125 9.02 12.36 -16.97
CA ALA A 125 10.39 12.91 -17.02
C ALA A 125 10.47 14.40 -17.40
N GLY A 126 9.38 14.98 -17.91
CA GLY A 126 9.29 16.40 -18.29
C GLY A 126 8.81 17.31 -17.18
N GLN A 127 8.24 16.78 -16.11
CA GLN A 127 7.74 17.61 -15.02
C GLN A 127 8.87 18.03 -14.07
N LYS A 128 8.85 19.32 -13.73
CA LYS A 128 9.71 19.84 -12.68
C LYS A 128 9.28 19.32 -11.33
N GLU A 129 10.25 18.97 -10.49
CA GLU A 129 10.01 18.66 -9.09
C GLU A 129 9.26 19.79 -8.38
N ARG A 130 8.31 19.41 -7.54
CA ARG A 130 7.69 20.35 -6.61
C ARG A 130 8.53 20.36 -5.34
N VAL A 131 8.91 21.55 -4.91
CA VAL A 131 9.76 21.75 -3.74
C VAL A 131 8.96 22.43 -2.66
N LEU A 132 9.00 21.85 -1.46
CA LEU A 132 8.48 22.43 -0.22
C LEU A 132 9.65 22.71 0.71
N ASP A 133 9.81 23.97 1.07
CA ASP A 133 10.79 24.39 2.07
C ASP A 133 10.24 24.11 3.46
N LEU A 134 10.90 23.20 4.19
CA LEU A 134 10.50 22.80 5.54
C LEU A 134 10.64 23.94 6.55
N ASP A 135 11.72 24.70 6.48
CA ASP A 135 11.95 25.83 7.39
C ASP A 135 10.81 26.83 7.28
N HIS A 136 10.43 27.18 6.05
CA HIS A 136 9.31 28.10 5.81
C HIS A 136 7.98 27.56 6.32
N VAL A 137 7.71 26.27 6.08
CA VAL A 137 6.46 25.62 6.52
C VAL A 137 6.41 25.55 8.04
N ILE A 138 7.46 25.08 8.68
CA ILE A 138 7.50 24.83 10.12
C ILE A 138 7.51 26.15 10.89
N ARG A 139 8.34 27.12 10.53
CA ARG A 139 8.38 28.44 11.22
C ARG A 139 7.07 29.21 11.06
N ARG A 140 6.50 29.22 9.87
CA ARG A 140 5.26 29.96 9.59
C ARG A 140 4.01 29.30 10.16
N ILE A 141 4.01 27.96 10.27
CA ILE A 141 2.85 27.19 10.68
C ILE A 141 2.85 26.96 12.18
N ILE A 142 4.00 26.61 12.75
CA ILE A 142 4.11 26.19 14.15
C ILE A 142 4.39 27.40 15.05
N GLY A 143 4.83 28.54 14.48
CA GLY A 143 5.16 29.73 15.26
C GLY A 143 6.36 29.53 16.21
N ILE A 144 7.13 28.45 16.00
CA ILE A 144 8.32 28.15 16.78
C ILE A 144 9.50 28.90 16.15
N GLU A 145 9.75 30.10 16.60
CA GLU A 145 10.92 30.89 16.16
C GLU A 145 12.25 30.30 16.68
N ASN A 146 12.19 29.41 17.66
CA ASN A 146 13.37 28.90 18.39
C ASN A 146 13.78 27.45 18.02
N ILE A 147 13.52 26.96 16.79
CA ILE A 147 14.14 25.73 16.35
C ILE A 147 15.61 26.04 16.02
N LEU A 148 16.47 25.78 17.01
CA LEU A 148 17.91 26.13 16.99
C LEU A 148 18.77 25.17 16.16
N SER A 149 18.22 24.07 15.63
CA SER A 149 18.96 23.06 14.89
C SER A 149 18.24 22.66 13.60
N ASP A 150 18.86 21.88 12.79
CA ASP A 150 18.40 21.45 11.48
C ASP A 150 16.98 20.84 11.55
N VAL A 151 15.99 21.61 11.09
CA VAL A 151 14.58 21.20 11.04
C VAL A 151 14.42 19.88 10.27
N GLY A 152 15.30 19.66 9.29
CA GLY A 152 15.30 18.42 8.53
C GLY A 152 15.52 17.19 9.41
N GLU A 153 16.43 17.22 10.36
CA GLU A 153 16.73 16.07 11.24
C GLU A 153 15.59 15.74 12.21
N GLN A 154 14.77 16.73 12.55
CA GLN A 154 13.65 16.57 13.47
C GLN A 154 12.35 16.15 12.76
N THR A 155 12.36 16.07 11.42
CA THR A 155 11.18 15.78 10.63
C THR A 155 11.23 14.35 10.07
N THR A 156 10.18 13.57 10.30
CA THR A 156 10.00 12.22 9.75
C THR A 156 8.88 12.23 8.73
N LEU A 157 9.10 11.61 7.58
CA LEU A 157 8.05 11.38 6.57
C LEU A 157 7.22 10.18 6.99
N LEU A 158 5.95 10.34 7.33
CA LEU A 158 5.10 9.24 7.78
C LEU A 158 4.30 8.60 6.64
N ARG A 159 3.65 9.41 5.82
CA ARG A 159 2.79 8.90 4.73
C ARG A 159 2.66 9.93 3.62
N PHE A 160 2.68 9.47 2.37
CA PHE A 160 2.29 10.25 1.21
C PHE A 160 1.27 9.47 0.40
N SER A 161 0.11 10.04 0.14
CA SER A 161 -0.96 9.45 -0.67
C SER A 161 -1.89 10.55 -1.19
N SER A 162 -2.50 10.35 -2.35
CA SER A 162 -3.49 11.29 -2.92
C SER A 162 -3.05 12.76 -2.92
N GLY A 163 -1.73 13.01 -3.01
CA GLY A 163 -1.14 14.35 -3.00
C GLY A 163 -1.04 15.04 -1.64
N ILE A 164 -1.38 14.34 -0.56
CA ILE A 164 -1.23 14.83 0.81
C ILE A 164 -0.03 14.12 1.43
N LEU A 165 0.85 14.92 2.03
CA LEU A 165 2.00 14.46 2.79
C LEU A 165 1.73 14.64 4.28
N ILE A 166 2.00 13.60 5.05
CA ILE A 166 1.95 13.62 6.51
C ILE A 166 3.37 13.57 7.05
N LEU A 167 3.67 14.50 7.93
CA LEU A 167 4.95 14.67 8.59
C LEU A 167 4.79 14.60 10.09
N LEU A 168 5.78 14.05 10.77
CA LEU A 168 5.97 14.20 12.20
C LEU A 168 7.18 15.12 12.44
N VAL A 169 6.98 16.18 13.19
CA VAL A 169 8.06 17.07 13.65
C VAL A 169 8.26 16.83 15.12
N ASN A 170 9.39 16.27 15.49
CA ASN A 170 9.76 16.01 16.88
C ASN A 170 10.20 17.30 17.56
N GLN A 171 9.79 17.51 18.79
CA GLN A 171 10.26 18.63 19.59
C GLN A 171 11.56 18.25 20.31
N THR A 172 12.52 19.17 20.31
CA THR A 172 13.80 18.95 20.97
C THR A 172 13.59 18.78 22.48
N ASN A 173 14.16 17.72 23.05
CA ASN A 173 14.13 17.42 24.50
C ASN A 173 12.73 17.10 25.08
N SER A 174 11.78 16.70 24.26
CA SER A 174 10.48 16.20 24.72
C SER A 174 10.08 14.93 23.96
N ASN A 175 9.23 14.11 24.57
CA ASN A 175 8.59 12.98 23.88
C ASN A 175 7.34 13.45 23.11
N GLU A 176 7.25 14.73 22.84
CA GLU A 176 6.15 15.32 22.10
C GLU A 176 6.57 15.63 20.67
N GLY A 177 5.66 15.47 19.76
CA GLY A 177 5.81 15.82 18.37
C GLY A 177 4.57 16.51 17.84
N ILE A 178 4.67 17.08 16.66
CA ILE A 178 3.55 17.69 15.96
C ILE A 178 3.33 16.94 14.65
N LEU A 179 2.14 16.39 14.50
CA LEU A 179 1.70 15.78 13.25
C LEU A 179 1.18 16.88 12.32
N ILE A 180 1.71 16.93 11.12
CA ILE A 180 1.38 17.95 10.12
C ILE A 180 0.90 17.26 8.85
N ALA A 181 -0.24 17.70 8.30
CA ALA A 181 -0.72 17.29 6.98
C ALA A 181 -0.64 18.45 5.99
N VAL A 182 0.04 18.23 4.86
CA VAL A 182 0.27 19.25 3.83
C VAL A 182 -0.25 18.76 2.47
N ASP A 183 -1.09 19.56 1.80
CA ASP A 183 -1.50 19.32 0.41
C ASP A 183 -0.41 19.82 -0.55
N LEU A 184 0.24 18.88 -1.25
CA LEU A 184 1.26 19.15 -2.25
C LEU A 184 0.72 19.28 -3.67
N GLN A 185 -0.57 18.99 -3.91
CA GLN A 185 -1.18 19.05 -5.25
C GLN A 185 -1.88 20.37 -5.58
N SER A 186 -2.09 21.25 -4.60
CA SER A 186 -2.73 22.54 -4.86
C SER A 186 -1.95 23.36 -5.90
N HIS A 187 -2.61 23.73 -7.01
CA HIS A 187 -2.01 24.50 -8.08
C HIS A 187 -1.62 25.91 -7.62
N PRO A 188 -0.49 26.46 -8.13
CA PRO A 188 -0.01 27.79 -7.74
C PRO A 188 -1.01 28.94 -8.01
N GLY A 189 -1.98 28.74 -8.92
CA GLY A 189 -3.02 29.73 -9.25
C GLY A 189 -4.25 29.71 -8.36
N GLN A 190 -4.46 28.67 -7.56
CA GLN A 190 -5.46 28.66 -6.48
C GLN A 190 -4.81 29.22 -5.21
N ALA A 191 -4.42 30.46 -5.32
CA ALA A 191 -3.68 31.23 -4.34
C ALA A 191 -4.26 31.04 -2.93
N ARG A 192 -3.39 30.62 -2.02
CA ARG A 192 -3.51 30.77 -0.55
C ARG A 192 -4.52 29.94 0.21
N ARG A 193 -5.29 29.03 -0.37
CA ARG A 193 -6.16 28.14 0.41
C ARG A 193 -5.39 26.93 0.90
N ARG A 194 -4.92 27.07 2.14
CA ARG A 194 -4.50 26.01 3.06
C ARG A 194 -3.72 24.85 2.43
N ARG A 195 -2.45 25.04 2.18
CA ARG A 195 -1.53 23.91 2.03
C ARG A 195 -1.47 23.07 3.30
N LEU A 196 -1.61 23.72 4.46
CA LEU A 196 -1.74 23.07 5.76
C LEU A 196 -3.17 22.60 5.98
N LEU A 197 -3.37 21.30 6.08
CA LEU A 197 -4.66 20.66 6.32
C LEU A 197 -4.86 20.35 7.80
N LEU A 198 -3.79 20.00 8.51
CA LEU A 198 -3.83 19.57 9.89
C LEU A 198 -2.53 19.95 10.62
N GLN A 199 -2.68 20.28 11.90
CA GLN A 199 -1.59 20.41 12.86
C GLN A 199 -2.10 19.93 14.23
N GLU A 200 -1.57 18.78 14.71
CA GLU A 200 -2.01 18.13 15.95
C GLU A 200 -0.81 17.67 16.78
N PRO A 201 -0.82 17.92 18.10
CA PRO A 201 0.18 17.38 19.01
C PRO A 201 0.00 15.85 19.12
N VAL A 202 1.11 15.11 19.13
CA VAL A 202 1.14 13.66 19.31
C VAL A 202 2.34 13.25 20.15
N SER A 203 2.27 12.10 20.83
CA SER A 203 3.46 11.49 21.42
C SER A 203 4.38 11.01 20.30
N SER A 204 5.66 11.36 20.38
CA SER A 204 6.68 10.96 19.39
C SER A 204 7.53 9.78 19.86
N SER A 205 7.34 9.31 21.11
CA SER A 205 8.07 8.16 21.67
C SER A 205 7.48 6.82 21.29
N ASP A 206 6.22 6.80 20.90
CA ASP A 206 5.49 5.57 20.61
C ASP A 206 5.41 5.29 19.10
N PRO A 207 5.25 4.03 18.69
CA PRO A 207 4.95 3.72 17.29
C PRO A 207 3.67 4.45 16.87
N ILE A 208 3.76 5.17 15.75
CA ILE A 208 2.63 5.92 15.18
C ILE A 208 2.27 5.29 13.84
N PHE A 209 1.00 4.95 13.64
CA PHE A 209 0.49 4.74 12.30
C PHE A 209 -0.30 5.95 11.82
N VAL A 210 -0.22 6.23 10.53
CA VAL A 210 -1.05 7.23 9.87
C VAL A 210 -1.60 6.64 8.59
N ARG A 211 -2.91 6.78 8.39
CA ARG A 211 -3.60 6.46 7.14
C ARG A 211 -4.54 7.61 6.80
N HIS A 212 -4.68 7.90 5.53
CA HIS A 212 -5.56 9.00 5.13
C HIS A 212 -6.15 8.79 3.72
N THR A 213 -7.27 9.45 3.50
CA THR A 213 -7.83 9.73 2.19
C THR A 213 -7.59 11.21 1.86
N ARG A 214 -8.17 11.71 0.76
CA ARG A 214 -8.15 13.15 0.47
C ARG A 214 -9.00 13.99 1.44
N LEU A 215 -9.89 13.37 2.19
CA LEU A 215 -10.87 14.06 3.05
C LEU A 215 -10.69 13.79 4.54
N TYR A 216 -10.08 12.68 4.89
CA TYR A 216 -10.07 12.20 6.26
C TYR A 216 -8.72 11.56 6.61
N ILE A 217 -8.26 11.76 7.83
CA ILE A 217 -7.05 11.14 8.40
C ILE A 217 -7.42 10.26 9.59
N TRP A 218 -6.71 9.14 9.74
CA TRP A 218 -6.65 8.32 10.94
C TRP A 218 -5.22 8.27 11.42
N CYS A 219 -5.06 8.48 12.70
CA CYS A 219 -3.79 8.36 13.39
C CYS A 219 -3.98 7.50 14.64
N GLY A 220 -3.02 6.68 14.95
CA GLY A 220 -3.03 5.91 16.19
C GLY A 220 -1.65 5.82 16.79
N THR A 221 -1.62 5.85 18.11
CA THR A 221 -0.43 5.66 18.94
C THR A 221 -0.64 4.46 19.85
N PHE A 222 0.47 3.83 20.21
CA PHE A 222 0.47 2.66 21.05
C PHE A 222 0.81 3.07 22.48
N THR A 223 -0.20 3.16 23.34
CA THR A 223 -0.03 3.66 24.70
C THR A 223 -0.26 2.57 25.74
N PRO A 224 0.50 2.57 26.88
CA PRO A 224 0.20 1.70 27.99
C PRO A 224 -1.21 2.01 28.54
N ALA A 225 -2.09 1.01 28.53
CA ALA A 225 -3.39 1.13 29.15
C ALA A 225 -3.25 0.94 30.67
N ASN A 226 -3.79 1.83 31.46
CA ASN A 226 -3.71 1.83 32.92
C ASN A 226 -4.04 0.46 33.53
N GLY A 227 -3.00 -0.35 33.80
CA GLY A 227 -3.06 -1.63 34.51
C GLY A 227 -3.64 -2.84 33.76
N GLN A 228 -4.01 -2.73 32.47
CA GLN A 228 -4.65 -3.81 31.70
C GLN A 228 -4.01 -4.14 30.35
N GLY A 229 -2.73 -3.81 30.15
CA GLY A 229 -2.04 -4.04 28.87
C GLY A 229 -1.86 -2.76 28.05
N ILE A 230 -1.34 -2.93 26.85
CA ILE A 230 -1.05 -1.87 25.90
C ILE A 230 -2.14 -1.86 24.83
N ALA A 231 -2.64 -0.71 24.45
CA ALA A 231 -3.70 -0.59 23.45
C ALA A 231 -3.41 0.50 22.43
N TRP A 232 -3.86 0.28 21.19
CA TRP A 232 -3.86 1.31 20.17
C TRP A 232 -5.01 2.30 20.40
N GLN A 233 -4.64 3.54 20.71
CA GLN A 233 -5.56 4.67 20.75
C GLN A 233 -5.62 5.28 19.36
N VAL A 234 -6.77 5.23 18.73
CA VAL A 234 -6.97 5.72 17.37
C VAL A 234 -7.88 6.95 17.40
N TRP A 235 -7.47 7.96 16.68
CA TRP A 235 -8.35 9.09 16.40
C TRP A 235 -8.41 9.33 14.89
N GLY A 236 -9.53 9.88 14.46
CA GLY A 236 -9.74 10.29 13.09
C GLY A 236 -10.22 11.72 13.01
N MET A 237 -9.93 12.41 11.91
CA MET A 237 -10.32 13.78 11.69
C MET A 237 -10.66 14.07 10.24
N ASP A 238 -11.74 14.80 10.01
CA ASP A 238 -12.11 15.33 8.69
C ASP A 238 -11.29 16.60 8.41
N PHE A 239 -10.55 16.65 7.31
CA PHE A 239 -9.70 17.80 6.95
C PHE A 239 -10.47 19.09 6.67
N ARG A 240 -11.77 19.03 6.40
CA ARG A 240 -12.59 20.21 6.11
C ARG A 240 -13.24 20.79 7.36
N THR A 241 -13.78 19.91 8.20
CA THR A 241 -14.52 20.32 9.40
C THR A 241 -13.66 20.36 10.65
N LEU A 242 -12.50 19.69 10.62
CA LEU A 242 -11.62 19.47 11.77
C LEU A 242 -12.33 18.77 12.94
N GLN A 243 -13.42 18.07 12.66
CA GLN A 243 -14.07 17.23 13.66
C GLN A 243 -13.23 16.00 13.95
N ARG A 244 -12.84 15.86 15.21
CA ARG A 244 -12.08 14.72 15.72
C ARG A 244 -13.01 13.68 16.32
N THR A 245 -12.72 12.42 16.04
CA THR A 245 -13.40 11.24 16.62
C THR A 245 -12.34 10.32 17.19
N GLU A 246 -12.50 9.90 18.43
CA GLU A 246 -11.58 8.99 19.10
C GLU A 246 -12.25 7.65 19.36
N PHE A 247 -11.46 6.57 19.23
CA PHE A 247 -11.90 5.23 19.58
C PHE A 247 -10.70 4.35 19.93
N SER A 248 -10.93 3.37 20.78
CA SER A 248 -9.91 2.37 21.10
C SER A 248 -10.10 1.15 20.23
N VAL A 249 -9.03 0.64 19.66
CA VAL A 249 -9.02 -0.66 19.03
C VAL A 249 -8.91 -1.70 20.13
N GLU A 250 -9.97 -2.49 20.29
CA GLU A 250 -10.12 -3.44 21.41
C GLU A 250 -8.92 -4.40 21.52
N ARG A 251 -8.37 -4.46 22.73
CA ARG A 251 -7.44 -5.45 23.27
C ARG A 251 -6.38 -5.98 22.30
N ILE A 252 -5.38 -5.19 22.06
CA ILE A 252 -4.15 -5.68 21.45
C ILE A 252 -3.08 -5.67 22.53
N ILE A 253 -2.80 -6.83 23.05
CA ILE A 253 -1.63 -7.07 23.88
C ILE A 253 -0.54 -7.46 22.90
N ASP A 254 0.57 -6.71 22.83
CA ASP A 254 1.79 -6.99 22.04
C ASP A 254 1.68 -6.96 20.50
N GLY A 255 0.91 -6.04 19.92
CA GLY A 255 0.83 -5.90 18.46
C GLY A 255 1.96 -5.05 17.84
N GLU A 256 2.95 -5.68 17.18
CA GLU A 256 3.92 -4.96 16.35
C GLU A 256 3.30 -4.51 15.03
N LEU A 257 3.42 -3.21 14.73
CA LEU A 257 2.90 -2.61 13.49
C LEU A 257 3.53 -3.27 12.25
N ASP A 258 2.66 -3.59 11.28
CA ASP A 258 2.98 -4.25 10.01
C ASP A 258 3.60 -5.66 10.15
N LYS A 259 3.63 -6.25 11.37
CA LYS A 259 4.00 -7.64 11.62
C LYS A 259 2.83 -8.45 12.15
N THR A 260 2.27 -8.04 13.28
CA THR A 260 1.14 -8.72 13.93
C THR A 260 -0.14 -7.91 13.90
N ILE A 261 -0.04 -6.61 13.66
CA ILE A 261 -1.18 -5.73 13.39
C ILE A 261 -0.91 -4.85 12.18
N CYS A 262 -1.92 -4.64 11.34
CA CYS A 262 -1.86 -3.66 10.27
C CYS A 262 -3.14 -2.83 10.16
N PHE A 263 -2.97 -1.63 9.65
CA PHE A 263 -4.03 -0.66 9.41
C PHE A 263 -4.01 -0.23 7.95
N GLU A 264 -5.15 -0.19 7.27
CA GLU A 264 -5.23 0.36 5.92
C GLU A 264 -6.63 0.93 5.65
N VAL A 265 -6.69 1.88 4.72
CA VAL A 265 -7.95 2.51 4.31
C VAL A 265 -8.41 1.94 2.98
N TYR A 266 -9.61 1.39 2.98
CA TYR A 266 -10.26 0.93 1.77
C TYR A 266 -11.68 1.52 1.68
N GLN A 267 -12.02 2.12 0.53
CA GLN A 267 -13.31 2.79 0.29
C GLN A 267 -13.74 3.76 1.42
N GLY A 268 -12.77 4.50 1.96
CA GLY A 268 -13.02 5.49 3.00
C GLY A 268 -13.24 4.94 4.41
N HIS A 269 -13.10 3.64 4.63
CA HIS A 269 -13.16 3.00 5.94
C HIS A 269 -11.78 2.56 6.41
N LEU A 270 -11.51 2.68 7.70
CA LEU A 270 -10.30 2.13 8.31
C LEU A 270 -10.52 0.65 8.63
N TYR A 271 -9.69 -0.20 8.04
CA TYR A 271 -9.59 -1.60 8.39
C TYR A 271 -8.40 -1.82 9.31
N VAL A 272 -8.62 -2.63 10.30
CA VAL A 272 -7.60 -3.10 11.25
C VAL A 272 -7.61 -4.62 11.19
N VAL A 273 -6.45 -5.20 10.99
CA VAL A 273 -6.25 -6.65 11.04
C VAL A 273 -5.15 -6.95 12.03
N LEU A 274 -5.41 -7.87 12.94
CA LEU A 274 -4.43 -8.35 13.90
C LEU A 274 -4.37 -9.87 13.92
N ILE A 275 -3.21 -10.41 14.22
CA ILE A 275 -3.00 -11.84 14.43
C ILE A 275 -3.32 -12.15 15.89
N ILE A 276 -4.16 -13.16 16.10
CA ILE A 276 -4.46 -13.72 17.42
C ILE A 276 -4.05 -15.18 17.40
N ASP A 277 -3.18 -15.55 18.32
CA ASP A 277 -2.80 -16.93 18.55
C ASP A 277 -3.58 -17.50 19.72
N ASP A 278 -4.07 -18.72 19.56
CA ASP A 278 -4.51 -19.58 20.63
C ASP A 278 -3.56 -20.79 20.76
N ARG A 279 -3.89 -21.75 21.62
CA ARG A 279 -2.96 -22.85 21.91
C ARG A 279 -2.64 -23.78 20.73
N GLU A 280 -3.52 -23.87 19.75
CA GLU A 280 -3.44 -24.85 18.66
C GLU A 280 -3.42 -24.20 17.27
N SER A 281 -3.92 -22.97 17.16
CA SER A 281 -4.13 -22.29 15.88
C SER A 281 -4.03 -20.79 16.02
N SER A 282 -3.93 -20.12 14.90
CA SER A 282 -3.98 -18.66 14.82
C SER A 282 -5.00 -18.16 13.82
N PHE A 283 -5.49 -16.95 14.07
CA PHE A 283 -6.55 -16.29 13.31
C PHE A 283 -6.17 -14.86 12.99
N TYR A 284 -6.66 -14.36 11.87
CA TYR A 284 -6.78 -12.92 11.67
C TYR A 284 -8.07 -12.44 12.32
N HIS A 285 -7.95 -11.52 13.24
CA HIS A 285 -9.10 -10.75 13.71
C HIS A 285 -9.16 -9.43 12.95
N TRP A 286 -10.26 -9.18 12.27
CA TRP A 286 -10.43 -7.94 11.52
C TRP A 286 -11.54 -7.08 12.11
N SER A 287 -11.39 -5.77 11.96
CA SER A 287 -12.41 -4.77 12.29
C SER A 287 -12.40 -3.67 11.25
N CYS A 288 -13.59 -3.10 10.99
CA CYS A 288 -13.78 -2.01 10.06
C CYS A 288 -14.49 -0.84 10.74
N TYR A 289 -13.98 0.37 10.59
CA TYR A 289 -14.48 1.58 11.24
C TYR A 289 -14.85 2.65 10.23
N ALA A 290 -16.00 3.29 10.44
CA ALA A 290 -16.43 4.42 9.62
C ALA A 290 -15.68 5.72 10.01
N PRO A 291 -15.44 6.65 9.04
CA PRO A 291 -14.64 7.84 9.29
C PRO A 291 -15.26 8.77 10.34
N ASN A 292 -16.54 9.11 10.23
CA ASN A 292 -17.10 10.23 10.97
C ASN A 292 -17.62 9.92 12.39
N ARG A 293 -17.61 8.67 12.81
CA ARG A 293 -18.20 8.27 14.10
C ARG A 293 -17.35 7.27 14.88
N GLY A 294 -16.23 6.81 14.34
CA GLY A 294 -15.47 5.68 14.93
C GLY A 294 -16.35 4.43 15.11
N SER A 295 -17.56 4.43 14.49
CA SER A 295 -18.49 3.32 14.66
C SER A 295 -17.98 2.09 13.90
N LYS A 296 -17.91 0.98 14.62
CA LYS A 296 -17.56 -0.33 14.08
C LYS A 296 -18.64 -0.77 13.10
N LYS A 297 -18.25 -0.99 11.84
CA LYS A 297 -19.14 -1.42 10.76
C LYS A 297 -19.15 -2.92 10.56
N GLY A 298 -18.06 -3.58 10.93
CA GLY A 298 -17.92 -5.01 10.86
C GLY A 298 -16.72 -5.48 11.64
N ASN A 299 -16.74 -6.74 12.04
CA ASN A 299 -15.61 -7.43 12.64
C ASN A 299 -15.80 -8.93 12.50
N GLY A 300 -14.73 -9.68 12.71
CA GLY A 300 -14.79 -11.12 12.71
C GLY A 300 -13.42 -11.77 12.80
N ARG A 301 -13.44 -13.09 12.75
CA ARG A 301 -12.24 -13.92 12.70
C ARG A 301 -12.14 -14.61 11.35
N LEU A 302 -10.93 -14.71 10.83
CA LEU A 302 -10.61 -15.47 9.63
C LEU A 302 -9.50 -16.45 9.98
N TRP A 303 -9.57 -17.64 9.42
CA TRP A 303 -8.55 -18.65 9.61
C TRP A 303 -7.19 -18.15 9.08
N ARG A 304 -6.13 -18.39 9.84
CA ARG A 304 -4.76 -18.09 9.46
C ARG A 304 -3.95 -19.38 9.27
N ARG A 305 -3.80 -20.17 10.31
CA ARG A 305 -3.04 -21.43 10.26
C ARG A 305 -3.25 -22.29 11.50
N ASP A 306 -2.92 -23.60 11.35
CA ASP A 306 -2.69 -24.53 12.45
C ASP A 306 -1.20 -24.48 12.86
N HIS A 307 -0.91 -24.58 14.16
CA HIS A 307 0.48 -24.60 14.63
C HIS A 307 1.23 -25.88 14.21
N ARG A 308 0.51 -26.94 13.82
CA ARG A 308 1.09 -28.15 13.23
C ARG A 308 1.72 -27.94 11.85
N GLU A 309 1.42 -26.85 11.17
CA GLU A 309 2.04 -26.52 9.88
C GLU A 309 3.54 -26.20 9.98
N GLY A 310 4.10 -26.17 11.20
CA GLY A 310 5.52 -25.93 11.46
C GLY A 310 5.82 -24.54 12.02
N PRO A 311 7.06 -24.25 12.40
CA PRO A 311 7.43 -22.98 12.99
C PRO A 311 7.51 -21.85 11.95
N ILE A 312 7.21 -20.62 12.39
CA ILE A 312 7.39 -19.39 11.63
C ILE A 312 8.52 -18.59 12.27
N HIS A 313 9.31 -17.91 11.45
CA HIS A 313 10.28 -16.94 11.94
C HIS A 313 9.61 -15.58 12.11
N GLU A 314 9.22 -15.23 13.32
CA GLU A 314 8.43 -14.02 13.65
C GLU A 314 9.09 -12.71 13.19
N MET A 315 10.42 -12.62 13.28
CA MET A 315 11.17 -11.43 12.83
C MET A 315 11.03 -11.14 11.33
N TRP A 316 10.58 -12.11 10.53
CA TRP A 316 10.43 -11.99 9.08
C TRP A 316 8.98 -12.07 8.63
N ALA A 317 8.03 -11.97 9.56
CA ALA A 317 6.63 -11.82 9.23
C ALA A 317 6.34 -10.37 8.82
N ASN A 318 5.51 -10.22 7.78
CA ASN A 318 4.99 -8.92 7.37
C ASN A 318 3.50 -9.07 7.05
N LEU A 319 2.69 -8.22 7.65
CA LEU A 319 1.24 -8.20 7.52
C LEU A 319 0.79 -6.91 6.86
N SER A 320 0.00 -7.00 5.81
CA SER A 320 -0.54 -5.85 5.11
C SER A 320 -1.95 -6.11 4.58
N ILE A 321 -2.69 -5.05 4.29
CA ILE A 321 -3.95 -5.09 3.56
C ILE A 321 -3.70 -4.50 2.19
N GLN A 322 -4.05 -5.23 1.14
CA GLN A 322 -3.89 -4.82 -0.25
C GLN A 322 -5.21 -4.97 -1.00
N VAL A 323 -5.27 -4.49 -2.23
CA VAL A 323 -6.43 -4.70 -3.11
C VAL A 323 -6.10 -5.82 -4.09
N ASP A 324 -6.95 -6.85 -4.11
CA ASP A 324 -6.88 -7.92 -5.12
C ASP A 324 -7.05 -7.32 -6.52
N GLU A 325 -6.06 -7.44 -7.36
CA GLU A 325 -6.04 -6.84 -8.70
C GLU A 325 -7.05 -7.47 -9.67
N ARG A 326 -7.57 -8.66 -9.35
CA ARG A 326 -8.61 -9.33 -10.14
C ARG A 326 -10.01 -8.88 -9.72
N LYS A 327 -10.26 -8.80 -8.41
CA LYS A 327 -11.60 -8.62 -7.85
C LYS A 327 -11.88 -7.20 -7.37
N GLY A 328 -10.82 -6.36 -7.20
CA GLY A 328 -10.93 -5.03 -6.63
C GLY A 328 -11.40 -5.02 -5.18
N ARG A 329 -11.21 -6.11 -4.44
CA ARG A 329 -11.61 -6.26 -3.04
C ARG A 329 -10.38 -6.28 -2.13
N PRO A 330 -10.50 -5.86 -0.87
CA PRO A 330 -9.39 -5.90 0.06
C PRO A 330 -9.05 -7.35 0.39
N VAL A 331 -7.76 -7.62 0.51
CA VAL A 331 -7.20 -8.90 0.94
C VAL A 331 -6.14 -8.65 1.99
N ILE A 332 -6.08 -9.55 2.96
CA ILE A 332 -4.95 -9.64 3.88
C ILE A 332 -3.82 -10.32 3.12
N VAL A 333 -2.65 -9.72 3.12
CA VAL A 333 -1.42 -10.30 2.57
C VAL A 333 -0.44 -10.47 3.72
N GLU A 334 -0.05 -11.71 3.97
CA GLU A 334 0.97 -12.03 4.95
C GLU A 334 2.16 -12.67 4.26
N CYS A 335 3.35 -12.13 4.47
CA CYS A 335 4.61 -12.75 4.11
C CYS A 335 5.15 -13.47 5.33
N ARG A 336 5.44 -14.76 5.21
CA ARG A 336 6.01 -15.60 6.27
C ARG A 336 7.35 -16.15 5.83
N ARG A 337 8.26 -16.33 6.78
CA ARG A 337 9.41 -17.20 6.62
C ARG A 337 9.18 -18.42 7.49
N GLU A 338 8.99 -19.55 6.89
CA GLU A 338 8.57 -20.78 7.55
C GLU A 338 9.40 -21.97 7.12
N TRP A 339 9.48 -22.98 7.98
CA TRP A 339 10.10 -24.27 7.71
C TRP A 339 9.00 -25.27 7.43
N LEU A 340 8.85 -25.62 6.14
CA LEU A 340 7.85 -26.56 5.70
C LEU A 340 8.31 -27.99 6.01
N ASP A 341 7.37 -28.87 6.37
CA ASP A 341 7.56 -30.31 6.56
C ASP A 341 8.67 -30.71 7.56
N GLY A 342 9.00 -29.82 8.50
CA GLY A 342 10.07 -30.08 9.49
C GLY A 342 11.47 -30.09 8.91
N GLY A 343 11.64 -29.61 7.68
CA GLY A 343 12.95 -29.50 7.02
C GLY A 343 13.84 -28.43 7.61
N SER A 344 15.13 -28.47 7.30
CA SER A 344 16.11 -27.43 7.68
C SER A 344 16.04 -26.19 6.80
N GLU A 345 15.42 -26.30 5.64
CA GLU A 345 15.27 -25.20 4.69
C GLU A 345 14.07 -24.34 5.03
N ASN A 346 14.24 -23.03 4.98
CA ASN A 346 13.17 -22.10 5.17
C ASN A 346 12.76 -21.46 3.84
N HIS A 347 11.47 -21.22 3.71
CA HIS A 347 10.88 -20.61 2.52
C HIS A 347 10.18 -19.30 2.91
N ARG A 348 10.24 -18.32 2.00
CA ARG A 348 9.41 -17.13 2.12
C ARG A 348 8.13 -17.35 1.33
N THR A 349 7.02 -17.41 2.02
CA THR A 349 5.70 -17.70 1.46
C THR A 349 4.78 -16.50 1.63
N TYR A 350 3.98 -16.21 0.61
CA TYR A 350 2.96 -15.17 0.66
C TYR A 350 1.57 -15.81 0.70
N TYR A 351 0.83 -15.48 1.74
CA TYR A 351 -0.55 -15.91 1.92
C TYR A 351 -1.49 -14.75 1.65
N THR A 352 -2.59 -15.03 0.96
CA THR A 352 -3.64 -14.05 0.69
C THR A 352 -4.97 -14.56 1.20
N THR A 353 -5.62 -13.78 2.06
CA THR A 353 -6.93 -14.12 2.61
C THR A 353 -7.92 -13.01 2.28
N PRO A 354 -9.07 -13.30 1.65
CA PRO A 354 -10.09 -12.30 1.37
C PRO A 354 -10.56 -11.61 2.65
N LEU A 355 -10.56 -10.27 2.64
CA LEU A 355 -11.05 -9.47 3.75
C LEU A 355 -12.52 -9.10 3.49
N PRO A 356 -13.45 -9.42 4.40
CA PRO A 356 -14.84 -9.05 4.24
C PRO A 356 -15.03 -7.53 4.18
N THR A 357 -15.98 -7.09 3.36
CA THR A 357 -16.44 -5.70 3.30
C THR A 357 -17.81 -5.60 3.96
N PRO A 358 -18.06 -4.57 4.80
CA PRO A 358 -19.34 -4.39 5.49
C PRO A 358 -20.49 -4.08 4.54
#